data_6906e4cc2ce9e09ac73aa544d5b6fe4b
#
_entry.id   6906e4cc2ce9e09ac73aa544d5b6fe4b
#
_cell.length_a   1.000
_cell.length_b   1.000
_cell.length_c   1.000
_cell.angle_alpha   90.00
_cell.angle_beta   90.00
_cell.angle_gamma   90.00
#
_symmetry.space_group_name_H-M   'P 1'
#
loop_
_entity.id
_entity.type
_entity.pdbx_description
1 polymer ?
#
loop_
_entity_poly.entity_id
_entity_poly.type
_entity_poly.pdbx_seq_one_letter_code
_entity_poly.pdbx_strand_id
1 'polypeptide(L)'
;MNILVVTEQRDGQWNPVSFETVAAAQQIATQIAGAKAPDQVADQTKTVLSALIVGKGVRKLADELAALKLEQVLLAEHDLLERYTPDGFTLAIRQVIEQFKSDLVLFPHTYQVRDFAPQLGASIGRGDGHEPGRGHGMIGDCIAYRHENGRLIFVRQMFQGKMAADVTFCGPAPWFASFQAGAFRGDQVEKGSANAPIQSVEIALQAAQIRTTPLELFREAKQAVDLAQAPILVAIGRGIKAPENIPMAEKLAKLLGGELAASRPICDEGWLPMDRQVGSSGQTVAPKLYLALGISGAIQHVVGMKGARTVAAINKDPNAPIFEVADYGIVGDIFELIPALTEALEKK
;
A
#
# COMPACT_ATOMS: atom_id res chain seq x y z
N MET A 1 1.01 11.19 22.32
CA MET A 1 1.72 10.41 21.29
C MET A 1 1.57 11.10 19.94
N ASN A 2 2.68 11.32 19.23
CA ASN A 2 2.71 11.96 17.93
C ASN A 2 2.80 10.89 16.83
N ILE A 3 1.72 10.73 16.06
CA ILE A 3 1.63 9.77 14.95
C ILE A 3 1.82 10.54 13.65
N LEU A 4 2.76 10.10 12.83
CA LEU A 4 3.04 10.65 11.51
C LEU A 4 2.73 9.62 10.43
N VAL A 5 1.84 9.93 9.51
CA VAL A 5 1.63 9.13 8.30
C VAL A 5 2.43 9.76 7.16
N VAL A 6 3.40 9.03 6.64
CA VAL A 6 4.13 9.44 5.42
C VAL A 6 3.37 8.90 4.23
N THR A 7 2.76 9.79 3.46
CA THR A 7 1.98 9.42 2.28
C THR A 7 2.87 9.31 1.04
N GLU A 8 2.44 8.51 0.07
CA GLU A 8 3.15 8.32 -1.20
C GLU A 8 2.32 8.86 -2.36
N GLN A 9 3.00 9.60 -3.20
CA GLN A 9 2.50 10.10 -4.47
C GLN A 9 3.57 9.91 -5.56
N ARG A 10 3.15 9.87 -6.81
CA ARG A 10 4.05 9.87 -7.96
C ARG A 10 3.46 10.72 -9.07
N ASP A 11 4.26 11.64 -9.59
CA ASP A 11 3.85 12.54 -10.68
C ASP A 11 2.52 13.28 -10.40
N GLY A 12 2.27 13.67 -9.13
CA GLY A 12 1.05 14.33 -8.70
C GLY A 12 -0.18 13.41 -8.59
N GLN A 13 0.02 12.10 -8.60
CA GLN A 13 -1.02 11.09 -8.40
C GLN A 13 -0.78 10.32 -7.09
N TRP A 14 -1.87 10.09 -6.36
CA TRP A 14 -1.80 9.32 -5.12
C TRP A 14 -1.52 7.84 -5.36
N ASN A 15 -0.68 7.26 -4.50
CA ASN A 15 -0.73 5.82 -4.28
C ASN A 15 -1.92 5.52 -3.34
N PRO A 16 -2.91 4.71 -3.76
CA PRO A 16 -4.13 4.43 -2.98
C PRO A 16 -3.86 3.89 -1.57
N VAL A 17 -2.77 3.15 -1.38
CA VAL A 17 -2.36 2.58 -0.08
C VAL A 17 -2.05 3.68 0.95
N SER A 18 -1.78 4.91 0.51
CA SER A 18 -1.64 6.07 1.41
C SER A 18 -2.92 6.31 2.21
N PHE A 19 -4.09 6.23 1.57
CA PHE A 19 -5.37 6.41 2.26
C PHE A 19 -5.71 5.25 3.18
N GLU A 20 -5.32 4.03 2.82
CA GLU A 20 -5.43 2.87 3.71
C GLU A 20 -4.59 3.06 4.97
N THR A 21 -3.37 3.60 4.81
CA THR A 21 -2.46 3.92 5.93
C THR A 21 -3.03 5.04 6.80
N VAL A 22 -3.66 6.07 6.21
CA VAL A 22 -4.35 7.12 6.97
C VAL A 22 -5.52 6.55 7.76
N ALA A 23 -6.34 5.66 7.16
CA ALA A 23 -7.44 5.00 7.84
C ALA A 23 -6.94 4.19 9.06
N ALA A 24 -5.87 3.41 8.87
CA ALA A 24 -5.23 2.67 9.96
C ALA A 24 -4.76 3.60 11.08
N ALA A 25 -4.11 4.72 10.73
CA ALA A 25 -3.61 5.69 11.69
C ALA A 25 -4.73 6.38 12.49
N GLN A 26 -5.86 6.70 11.85
CA GLN A 26 -7.05 7.24 12.52
C GLN A 26 -7.63 6.25 13.53
N GLN A 27 -7.71 4.97 13.17
CA GLN A 27 -8.16 3.90 14.08
C GLN A 27 -7.19 3.74 15.27
N ILE A 28 -5.87 3.71 15.01
CA ILE A 28 -4.83 3.62 16.06
C ILE A 28 -4.94 4.82 17.01
N ALA A 29 -5.03 6.03 16.47
CA ALA A 29 -5.15 7.25 17.27
C ALA A 29 -6.40 7.22 18.18
N THR A 30 -7.52 6.75 17.63
CA THR A 30 -8.79 6.62 18.37
C THR A 30 -8.70 5.59 19.49
N GLN A 31 -8.09 4.43 19.23
CA GLN A 31 -7.91 3.38 20.25
C GLN A 31 -6.97 3.80 21.37
N ILE A 32 -5.86 4.48 21.04
CA ILE A 32 -4.94 5.00 22.04
C ILE A 32 -5.61 6.06 22.92
N ALA A 33 -6.36 6.98 22.30
CA ALA A 33 -7.10 8.02 23.03
C ALA A 33 -8.21 7.46 23.92
N GLY A 34 -8.82 6.34 23.51
CA GLY A 34 -9.90 5.65 24.25
C GLY A 34 -9.42 4.72 25.36
N ALA A 35 -8.15 4.30 25.36
CA ALA A 35 -7.58 3.40 26.35
C ALA A 35 -7.23 4.15 27.65
N LYS A 36 -8.24 4.45 28.46
CA LYS A 36 -8.04 4.97 29.84
C LYS A 36 -7.52 3.84 30.71
N ALA A 37 -6.30 3.99 31.23
CA ALA A 37 -5.87 3.17 32.37
C ALA A 37 -6.74 3.53 33.61
N PRO A 38 -7.24 2.54 34.37
CA PRO A 38 -8.19 2.78 35.47
C PRO A 38 -7.62 3.60 36.63
N ASP A 39 -6.29 3.73 36.78
CA ASP A 39 -5.66 4.24 38.02
C ASP A 39 -4.49 5.23 37.81
N GLN A 40 -4.32 5.84 36.65
CA GLN A 40 -3.30 6.87 36.50
C GLN A 40 -3.92 8.26 36.36
N VAL A 41 -3.52 9.15 37.28
CA VAL A 41 -3.77 10.60 37.20
C VAL A 41 -3.41 11.08 35.81
N ALA A 42 -4.39 11.67 35.15
CA ALA A 42 -4.36 12.06 33.75
C ALA A 42 -3.22 13.02 33.43
N ASP A 43 -2.07 12.49 33.04
CA ASP A 43 -1.22 13.21 32.10
C ASP A 43 -1.84 12.96 30.71
N GLN A 44 -2.71 13.89 30.30
CA GLN A 44 -3.40 13.86 29.01
C GLN A 44 -2.41 14.20 27.91
N THR A 45 -1.51 13.29 27.59
CA THR A 45 -0.70 13.43 26.36
C THR A 45 -1.66 13.23 25.19
N LYS A 46 -2.14 14.35 24.65
CA LYS A 46 -3.01 14.41 23.46
C LYS A 46 -2.35 13.60 22.34
N THR A 47 -3.10 12.66 21.76
CA THR A 47 -2.63 11.99 20.54
C THR A 47 -2.77 12.97 19.36
N VAL A 48 -1.66 13.25 18.69
CA VAL A 48 -1.59 14.13 17.51
C VAL A 48 -1.38 13.27 16.29
N LEU A 49 -2.32 13.30 15.35
CA LEU A 49 -2.22 12.59 14.08
C LEU A 49 -1.92 13.59 12.95
N SER A 50 -0.75 13.46 12.34
CA SER A 50 -0.28 14.28 11.24
C SER A 50 -0.07 13.44 9.98
N ALA A 51 -0.31 14.00 8.81
CA ALA A 51 0.08 13.41 7.53
C ALA A 51 1.20 14.24 6.89
N LEU A 52 2.19 13.57 6.33
CA LEU A 52 3.30 14.18 5.61
C LEU A 52 3.21 13.85 4.13
N ILE A 53 3.32 14.87 3.31
CA ILE A 53 3.55 14.74 1.87
C ILE A 53 4.91 15.32 1.50
N VAL A 54 5.66 14.58 0.68
CA VAL A 54 7.01 14.91 0.23
C VAL A 54 7.04 15.00 -1.29
N GLY A 55 7.68 16.06 -1.82
CA GLY A 55 7.81 16.20 -3.26
C GLY A 55 8.17 17.60 -3.71
N LYS A 56 7.82 17.93 -4.95
CA LYS A 56 7.89 19.27 -5.54
C LYS A 56 6.55 19.58 -6.20
N GLY A 57 5.97 20.75 -5.90
CA GLY A 57 4.69 21.17 -6.49
C GLY A 57 3.50 20.31 -6.05
N VAL A 58 3.55 19.73 -4.83
CA VAL A 58 2.54 18.79 -4.30
C VAL A 58 1.49 19.47 -3.40
N ARG A 59 1.41 20.80 -3.42
CA ARG A 59 0.47 21.58 -2.62
C ARG A 59 -0.99 21.14 -2.81
N LYS A 60 -1.41 20.87 -4.05
CA LYS A 60 -2.77 20.40 -4.32
C LYS A 60 -3.10 19.11 -3.59
N LEU A 61 -2.15 18.18 -3.52
CA LEU A 61 -2.32 16.93 -2.78
C LEU A 61 -2.37 17.17 -1.26
N ALA A 62 -1.63 18.15 -0.75
CA ALA A 62 -1.74 18.55 0.65
C ALA A 62 -3.14 19.11 0.97
N ASP A 63 -3.75 19.87 0.06
CA ASP A 63 -5.12 20.38 0.23
C ASP A 63 -6.15 19.23 0.28
N GLU A 64 -5.94 18.16 -0.49
CA GLU A 64 -6.78 16.95 -0.43
C GLU A 64 -6.63 16.21 0.91
N LEU A 65 -5.40 16.08 1.45
CA LEU A 65 -5.17 15.51 2.78
C LEU A 65 -5.79 16.36 3.89
N ALA A 66 -5.77 17.68 3.75
CA ALA A 66 -6.31 18.58 4.76
C ALA A 66 -7.83 18.38 5.00
N ALA A 67 -8.56 17.84 4.03
CA ALA A 67 -9.97 17.50 4.19
C ALA A 67 -10.22 16.26 5.08
N LEU A 68 -9.17 15.51 5.42
CA LEU A 68 -9.27 14.34 6.27
C LEU A 68 -9.21 14.72 7.76
N LYS A 69 -9.67 13.82 8.62
CA LYS A 69 -9.60 13.99 10.08
C LYS A 69 -8.17 13.82 10.57
N LEU A 70 -7.43 14.92 10.52
CA LEU A 70 -6.03 15.05 10.92
C LEU A 70 -5.89 16.29 11.83
N GLU A 71 -4.87 16.32 12.68
CA GLU A 71 -4.53 17.54 13.43
C GLU A 71 -3.80 18.55 12.54
N GLN A 72 -2.97 18.07 11.60
CA GLN A 72 -2.25 18.91 10.63
C GLN A 72 -1.75 18.09 9.45
N VAL A 73 -1.46 18.78 8.35
CA VAL A 73 -0.75 18.25 7.19
C VAL A 73 0.61 18.94 7.11
N LEU A 74 1.67 18.16 7.03
CA LEU A 74 3.03 18.63 6.87
C LEU A 74 3.41 18.56 5.39
N LEU A 75 3.79 19.70 4.81
CA LEU A 75 4.15 19.83 3.41
C LEU A 75 5.67 20.05 3.31
N ALA A 76 6.38 19.03 2.85
CA ALA A 76 7.83 19.05 2.65
C ALA A 76 8.15 19.16 1.16
N GLU A 77 8.37 20.39 0.68
CA GLU A 77 8.68 20.66 -0.73
C GLU A 77 10.14 21.08 -0.89
N HIS A 78 10.80 20.51 -1.91
CA HIS A 78 12.14 20.91 -2.32
C HIS A 78 12.39 20.51 -3.77
N ASP A 79 13.20 21.26 -4.53
CA ASP A 79 13.51 20.95 -5.94
C ASP A 79 14.15 19.57 -6.10
N LEU A 80 15.02 19.16 -5.19
CA LEU A 80 15.68 17.86 -5.21
C LEU A 80 14.74 16.67 -4.87
N LEU A 81 13.49 16.95 -4.55
CA LEU A 81 12.44 15.94 -4.30
C LEU A 81 11.46 15.79 -5.47
N GLU A 82 11.74 16.46 -6.62
CA GLU A 82 10.92 16.33 -7.84
C GLU A 82 10.92 14.89 -8.35
N ARG A 83 12.08 14.24 -8.32
CA ARG A 83 12.21 12.82 -8.62
C ARG A 83 12.58 12.06 -7.36
N TYR A 84 12.01 10.89 -7.21
CA TYR A 84 12.33 10.04 -6.08
C TYR A 84 13.80 9.63 -6.08
N THR A 85 14.45 9.82 -4.94
CA THR A 85 15.74 9.22 -4.58
C THR A 85 15.68 8.74 -3.14
N PRO A 86 16.23 7.56 -2.80
CA PRO A 86 16.18 7.06 -1.43
C PRO A 86 16.90 8.00 -0.44
N ASP A 87 18.02 8.60 -0.85
CA ASP A 87 18.75 9.56 0.00
C ASP A 87 17.94 10.83 0.26
N GLY A 88 17.36 11.44 -0.79
CA GLY A 88 16.59 12.67 -0.67
C GLY A 88 15.36 12.51 0.21
N PHE A 89 14.58 11.43 -0.01
CA PHE A 89 13.41 11.12 0.80
C PHE A 89 13.78 10.78 2.25
N THR A 90 14.82 9.96 2.47
CA THR A 90 15.33 9.67 3.81
C THR A 90 15.67 10.93 4.57
N LEU A 91 16.44 11.86 3.97
CA LEU A 91 16.89 13.09 4.61
C LEU A 91 15.72 14.04 4.90
N ALA A 92 14.78 14.18 3.97
CA ALA A 92 13.61 15.03 4.14
C ALA A 92 12.69 14.51 5.27
N ILE A 93 12.33 13.23 5.23
CA ILE A 93 11.45 12.61 6.22
C ILE A 93 12.10 12.60 7.60
N ARG A 94 13.41 12.34 7.68
CA ARG A 94 14.17 12.40 8.92
C ARG A 94 14.06 13.78 9.59
N GLN A 95 14.27 14.88 8.85
CA GLN A 95 14.17 16.24 9.37
C GLN A 95 12.77 16.52 9.94
N VAL A 96 11.72 16.06 9.25
CA VAL A 96 10.34 16.19 9.73
C VAL A 96 10.13 15.39 11.03
N ILE A 97 10.60 14.15 11.11
CA ILE A 97 10.46 13.30 12.31
C ILE A 97 11.16 13.96 13.50
N GLU A 98 12.38 14.47 13.33
CA GLU A 98 13.17 15.13 14.36
C GLU A 98 12.52 16.45 14.81
N GLN A 99 12.03 17.27 13.88
CA GLN A 99 11.39 18.56 14.17
C GLN A 99 10.05 18.39 14.91
N PHE A 100 9.22 17.43 14.50
CA PHE A 100 7.88 17.20 15.07
C PHE A 100 7.87 16.13 16.16
N LYS A 101 9.02 15.58 16.52
CA LYS A 101 9.18 14.56 17.58
C LYS A 101 8.15 13.44 17.43
N SER A 102 8.09 12.86 16.25
CA SER A 102 7.14 11.77 15.95
C SER A 102 7.50 10.52 16.75
N ASP A 103 6.51 9.94 17.44
CA ASP A 103 6.70 8.71 18.22
C ASP A 103 6.45 7.46 17.35
N LEU A 104 5.43 7.51 16.49
CA LEU A 104 5.07 6.45 15.57
C LEU A 104 4.98 6.98 14.15
N VAL A 105 5.70 6.36 13.24
CA VAL A 105 5.70 6.72 11.81
C VAL A 105 5.14 5.57 11.00
N LEU A 106 4.08 5.84 10.27
CA LEU A 106 3.33 4.86 9.49
C LEU A 106 3.50 5.11 7.99
N PHE A 107 3.67 4.03 7.25
CA PHE A 107 3.90 4.06 5.80
C PHE A 107 2.98 3.10 5.06
N PRO A 108 2.62 3.39 3.80
CA PRO A 108 2.15 2.36 2.87
C PRO A 108 3.29 1.37 2.57
N HIS A 109 3.02 0.07 2.53
CA HIS A 109 4.04 -0.94 2.23
C HIS A 109 4.24 -1.06 0.72
N THR A 110 4.98 -0.14 0.14
CA THR A 110 5.27 -0.03 -1.30
C THR A 110 6.72 -0.33 -1.62
N TYR A 111 7.06 -0.49 -2.89
CA TYR A 111 8.45 -0.62 -3.32
C TYR A 111 9.28 0.62 -2.93
N GLN A 112 8.73 1.83 -3.06
CA GLN A 112 9.42 3.06 -2.69
C GLN A 112 9.73 3.11 -1.19
N VAL A 113 8.76 2.77 -0.35
CA VAL A 113 8.94 2.74 1.10
C VAL A 113 9.94 1.65 1.52
N ARG A 114 9.88 0.48 0.89
CA ARG A 114 10.83 -0.62 1.15
C ARG A 114 12.27 -0.23 0.81
N ASP A 115 12.46 0.69 -0.12
CA ASP A 115 13.78 1.18 -0.54
C ASP A 115 14.37 2.16 0.48
N PHE A 116 13.62 3.19 0.92
CA PHE A 116 14.17 4.23 1.80
C PHE A 116 13.96 4.00 3.31
N ALA A 117 12.88 3.34 3.72
CA ALA A 117 12.54 3.28 5.15
C ALA A 117 13.53 2.51 6.03
N PRO A 118 14.20 1.44 5.57
CA PRO A 118 15.30 0.82 6.32
C PRO A 118 16.48 1.77 6.53
N GLN A 119 16.82 2.57 5.52
CA GLN A 119 17.86 3.61 5.63
C GLN A 119 17.44 4.71 6.62
N LEU A 120 16.18 5.13 6.58
CA LEU A 120 15.61 6.09 7.51
C LEU A 120 15.73 5.60 8.95
N GLY A 121 15.26 4.39 9.27
CA GLY A 121 15.38 3.79 10.61
C GLY A 121 16.83 3.68 11.11
N ALA A 122 17.76 3.36 10.19
CA ALA A 122 19.18 3.29 10.54
C ALA A 122 19.86 4.67 10.69
N SER A 123 19.27 5.74 10.13
CA SER A 123 19.84 7.10 10.17
C SER A 123 19.46 7.87 11.42
N ILE A 124 18.33 7.56 12.03
CA ILE A 124 17.86 8.20 13.26
C ILE A 124 18.60 7.61 14.45
N GLY A 125 19.07 8.46 15.38
CA GLY A 125 19.79 8.05 16.59
C GLY A 125 21.30 7.87 16.43
N ARG A 126 21.88 8.14 15.26
CA ARG A 126 23.35 8.09 15.07
C ARG A 126 24.12 9.22 15.80
N GLY A 127 23.40 10.23 16.34
CA GLY A 127 24.01 11.37 17.03
C GLY A 127 23.91 11.35 18.56
N ASP A 128 23.06 10.51 19.14
CA ASP A 128 22.58 10.67 20.52
C ASP A 128 23.25 9.73 21.54
N GLY A 129 24.45 9.21 21.24
CA GLY A 129 25.18 8.33 22.16
C GLY A 129 24.57 6.94 22.36
N HIS A 130 23.62 6.54 21.52
CA HIS A 130 23.06 5.20 21.53
C HIS A 130 24.07 4.17 21.01
N GLU A 131 24.19 3.05 21.69
CA GLU A 131 25.10 1.97 21.31
C GLU A 131 24.89 1.53 19.85
N PRO A 132 25.97 1.28 19.09
CA PRO A 132 25.87 0.72 17.76
C PRO A 132 25.09 -0.59 17.80
N GLY A 133 24.00 -0.69 17.04
CA GLY A 133 23.15 -1.89 16.93
C GLY A 133 21.76 -1.79 17.56
N ARG A 134 21.44 -0.73 18.30
CA ARG A 134 20.05 -0.43 18.70
C ARG A 134 19.44 0.61 17.77
N GLY A 135 19.23 0.23 16.51
CA GLY A 135 18.43 1.03 15.59
C GLY A 135 16.97 1.11 16.04
N HIS A 136 16.26 2.14 15.59
CA HIS A 136 14.82 2.24 15.82
C HIS A 136 14.10 1.10 15.09
N GLY A 137 13.17 0.45 15.80
CA GLY A 137 12.48 -0.74 15.28
C GLY A 137 11.61 -0.40 14.07
N MET A 138 11.72 -1.21 13.02
CA MET A 138 10.83 -1.17 11.87
C MET A 138 10.10 -2.50 11.70
N ILE A 139 8.77 -2.44 11.63
CA ILE A 139 7.89 -3.58 11.37
C ILE A 139 7.24 -3.36 10.00
N GLY A 140 7.68 -4.11 9.01
CA GLY A 140 7.15 -4.00 7.64
C GLY A 140 6.07 -5.03 7.34
N ASP A 141 5.25 -4.73 6.29
CA ASP A 141 4.28 -5.66 5.74
C ASP A 141 3.19 -6.11 6.72
N CYS A 142 2.67 -5.15 7.48
CA CYS A 142 1.64 -5.40 8.48
C CYS A 142 0.26 -5.52 7.81
N ILE A 143 -0.52 -6.51 8.24
CA ILE A 143 -1.88 -6.75 7.76
C ILE A 143 -2.95 -6.31 8.76
N ALA A 144 -2.56 -6.09 10.02
CA ALA A 144 -3.44 -5.63 11.10
C ALA A 144 -2.60 -5.05 12.23
N TYR A 145 -3.29 -4.46 13.20
CA TYR A 145 -2.72 -4.08 14.49
C TYR A 145 -3.70 -4.37 15.62
N ARG A 146 -3.21 -4.42 16.84
CA ARG A 146 -3.98 -4.44 18.08
C ARG A 146 -3.37 -3.49 19.10
N HIS A 147 -4.21 -2.92 19.95
CA HIS A 147 -3.76 -2.16 21.10
C HIS A 147 -4.20 -2.90 22.38
N GLU A 148 -3.26 -3.51 23.07
CA GLU A 148 -3.50 -4.34 24.24
C GLU A 148 -2.56 -3.94 25.38
N ASN A 149 -3.09 -3.75 26.59
CA ASN A 149 -2.28 -3.41 27.78
C ASN A 149 -1.35 -2.21 27.59
N GLY A 150 -1.79 -1.18 26.86
CA GLY A 150 -1.00 0.01 26.55
C GLY A 150 0.11 -0.19 25.52
N ARG A 151 0.14 -1.33 24.82
CA ARG A 151 1.13 -1.65 23.78
C ARG A 151 0.48 -1.80 22.42
N LEU A 152 1.13 -1.27 21.40
CA LEU A 152 0.79 -1.54 20.01
C LEU A 152 1.44 -2.85 19.57
N ILE A 153 0.62 -3.76 19.05
CA ILE A 153 1.02 -5.05 18.48
C ILE A 153 0.66 -5.01 17.02
N PHE A 154 1.63 -5.20 16.15
CA PHE A 154 1.44 -5.27 14.71
C PHE A 154 1.42 -6.72 14.25
N VAL A 155 0.47 -7.07 13.39
CA VAL A 155 0.35 -8.42 12.85
C VAL A 155 0.92 -8.43 11.44
N ARG A 156 1.89 -9.30 11.19
CA ARG A 156 2.46 -9.48 9.86
C ARG A 156 2.39 -10.92 9.40
N GLN A 157 2.24 -11.11 8.10
CA GLN A 157 2.29 -12.44 7.50
C GLN A 157 3.74 -12.94 7.41
N MET A 158 3.90 -14.24 7.67
CA MET A 158 5.15 -14.97 7.57
C MET A 158 4.98 -16.17 6.65
N PHE A 159 6.07 -16.61 6.02
CA PHE A 159 6.08 -17.81 5.16
C PHE A 159 4.97 -17.79 4.10
N GLN A 160 4.88 -16.71 3.34
CA GLN A 160 3.88 -16.54 2.28
C GLN A 160 2.42 -16.66 2.78
N GLY A 161 2.14 -16.08 3.94
CA GLY A 161 0.80 -16.06 4.53
C GLY A 161 0.37 -17.33 5.26
N LYS A 162 1.25 -18.33 5.38
CA LYS A 162 0.96 -19.57 6.14
C LYS A 162 0.89 -19.37 7.64
N MET A 163 1.54 -18.33 8.15
CA MET A 163 1.57 -17.96 9.56
C MET A 163 1.41 -16.45 9.71
N ALA A 164 0.88 -16.02 10.83
CA ALA A 164 0.90 -14.63 11.25
C ALA A 164 1.75 -14.49 12.52
N ALA A 165 2.56 -13.45 12.60
CA ALA A 165 3.35 -13.11 13.77
C ALA A 165 2.85 -11.81 14.40
N ASP A 166 2.67 -11.83 15.70
CA ASP A 166 2.47 -10.66 16.52
C ASP A 166 3.83 -10.04 16.87
N VAL A 167 4.02 -8.79 16.49
CA VAL A 167 5.30 -8.10 16.67
C VAL A 167 5.06 -6.76 17.37
N THR A 168 5.89 -6.44 18.34
CA THR A 168 5.87 -5.16 19.06
C THR A 168 7.25 -4.53 19.10
N PHE A 169 7.31 -3.25 19.37
CA PHE A 169 8.56 -2.51 19.52
C PHE A 169 9.14 -2.68 20.93
N CYS A 170 10.44 -2.97 21.01
CA CYS A 170 11.17 -3.10 22.27
C CYS A 170 12.14 -1.94 22.53
N GLY A 171 12.38 -1.08 21.52
CA GLY A 171 13.29 0.07 21.59
C GLY A 171 12.57 1.39 21.83
N PRO A 172 13.32 2.48 21.93
CA PRO A 172 12.76 3.83 22.04
C PRO A 172 12.05 4.25 20.74
N ALA A 173 11.14 5.23 20.83
CA ALA A 173 10.60 5.92 19.68
C ALA A 173 11.69 6.75 18.96
N PRO A 174 11.55 7.08 17.67
CA PRO A 174 10.40 6.76 16.84
C PRO A 174 10.31 5.29 16.42
N TRP A 175 9.09 4.78 16.35
CA TRP A 175 8.75 3.45 15.86
C TRP A 175 8.24 3.52 14.42
N PHE A 176 8.64 2.58 13.58
CA PHE A 176 8.27 2.56 12.17
C PHE A 176 7.43 1.34 11.83
N ALA A 177 6.27 1.54 11.22
CA ALA A 177 5.48 0.43 10.70
C ALA A 177 4.97 0.73 9.29
N SER A 178 4.83 -0.32 8.46
CA SER A 178 4.21 -0.17 7.14
C SER A 178 3.10 -1.19 6.94
N PHE A 179 2.00 -0.75 6.31
CA PHE A 179 0.82 -1.56 6.07
C PHE A 179 0.73 -2.04 4.63
N GLN A 180 0.45 -3.32 4.48
CA GLN A 180 0.24 -3.98 3.19
C GLN A 180 -0.99 -3.40 2.49
N ALA A 181 -0.95 -3.34 1.16
CA ALA A 181 -2.10 -2.97 0.35
C ALA A 181 -3.28 -3.91 0.63
N GLY A 182 -4.48 -3.36 0.81
CA GLY A 182 -5.69 -4.10 1.16
C GLY A 182 -5.82 -4.50 2.64
N ALA A 183 -4.83 -4.19 3.49
CA ALA A 183 -4.92 -4.44 4.94
C ALA A 183 -5.98 -3.58 5.62
N PHE A 184 -6.17 -2.37 5.13
CA PHE A 184 -7.18 -1.42 5.59
C PHE A 184 -7.97 -0.86 4.43
N ARG A 185 -9.12 -0.29 4.73
CA ARG A 185 -10.01 0.25 3.70
C ARG A 185 -9.80 1.75 3.54
N GLY A 186 -9.25 2.17 2.41
CA GLY A 186 -9.04 3.58 2.08
C GLY A 186 -10.35 4.38 1.94
N ASP A 187 -11.49 3.72 1.64
CA ASP A 187 -12.81 4.34 1.59
C ASP A 187 -13.42 4.58 2.98
N GLN A 188 -12.79 4.07 4.05
CA GLN A 188 -13.18 4.31 5.44
C GLN A 188 -12.39 5.45 6.11
N VAL A 189 -11.58 6.17 5.36
CA VAL A 189 -10.90 7.36 5.88
C VAL A 189 -11.94 8.37 6.36
N GLU A 190 -11.84 8.78 7.61
CA GLU A 190 -12.71 9.78 8.19
C GLU A 190 -12.32 11.18 7.69
N LYS A 191 -13.34 11.95 7.29
CA LYS A 191 -13.18 13.37 6.94
C LYS A 191 -13.20 14.22 8.20
N GLY A 192 -12.44 15.31 8.18
CA GLY A 192 -12.47 16.33 9.22
C GLY A 192 -13.79 17.12 9.20
N SER A 193 -14.20 17.66 10.34
CA SER A 193 -15.29 18.64 10.42
C SER A 193 -14.89 20.01 9.83
N ALA A 194 -13.59 20.26 9.76
CA ALA A 194 -12.95 21.39 9.09
C ALA A 194 -11.62 20.91 8.50
N ASN A 195 -11.09 21.65 7.53
CA ASN A 195 -9.80 21.33 6.95
C ASN A 195 -8.68 21.48 8.00
N ALA A 196 -7.83 20.49 8.07
CA ALA A 196 -6.62 20.53 8.90
C ALA A 196 -5.65 21.62 8.40
N PRO A 197 -4.94 22.32 9.29
CA PRO A 197 -3.93 23.30 8.88
C PRO A 197 -2.80 22.61 8.11
N ILE A 198 -2.36 23.26 7.02
CA ILE A 198 -1.20 22.82 6.25
C ILE A 198 0.00 23.63 6.67
N GLN A 199 0.98 22.96 7.22
CA GLN A 199 2.25 23.56 7.63
C GLN A 199 3.34 23.19 6.64
N SER A 200 3.89 24.20 5.96
CA SER A 200 5.09 24.02 5.14
C SER A 200 6.30 23.79 6.06
N VAL A 201 7.06 22.77 5.76
CA VAL A 201 8.28 22.41 6.49
C VAL A 201 9.47 22.72 5.58
N GLU A 202 10.35 23.59 6.05
CA GLU A 202 11.59 23.88 5.33
C GLU A 202 12.52 22.67 5.42
N ILE A 203 12.93 22.15 4.29
CA ILE A 203 13.81 20.99 4.19
C ILE A 203 15.18 21.43 3.67
N ALA A 204 16.20 21.19 4.46
CA ALA A 204 17.59 21.46 4.09
C ALA A 204 18.15 20.25 3.32
N LEU A 205 18.24 20.36 2.00
CA LEU A 205 18.86 19.36 1.13
C LEU A 205 19.92 19.98 0.23
N GLN A 206 21.02 19.26 0.06
CA GLN A 206 22.08 19.62 -0.87
C GLN A 206 22.28 18.48 -1.88
N ALA A 207 22.54 18.81 -3.14
CA ALA A 207 22.74 17.83 -4.20
C ALA A 207 23.87 16.82 -3.89
N ALA A 208 24.92 17.27 -3.18
CA ALA A 208 26.03 16.41 -2.76
C ALA A 208 25.64 15.31 -1.74
N GLN A 209 24.50 15.44 -1.09
CA GLN A 209 23.97 14.43 -0.14
C GLN A 209 23.22 13.30 -0.85
N ILE A 210 22.86 13.50 -2.10
CA ILE A 210 22.11 12.52 -2.91
C ILE A 210 23.10 11.79 -3.79
N ARG A 211 23.33 10.51 -3.48
CA ARG A 211 24.34 9.66 -4.16
C ARG A 211 23.83 8.99 -5.44
N THR A 212 22.50 8.98 -5.63
CA THR A 212 21.86 8.35 -6.79
C THR A 212 21.27 9.41 -7.71
N THR A 213 21.45 9.23 -9.01
CA THR A 213 20.82 10.08 -10.01
C THR A 213 19.74 9.28 -10.73
N PRO A 214 18.47 9.67 -10.63
CA PRO A 214 17.40 9.01 -11.37
C PRO A 214 17.61 9.21 -12.87
N LEU A 215 17.67 8.11 -13.60
CA LEU A 215 17.66 8.13 -15.06
C LEU A 215 16.22 8.22 -15.58
N GLU A 216 16.07 8.19 -16.91
CA GLU A 216 14.75 8.08 -17.53
C GLU A 216 14.07 6.77 -17.12
N LEU A 217 12.76 6.83 -16.92
CA LEU A 217 11.96 5.64 -16.65
C LEU A 217 12.01 4.76 -17.91
N PHE A 218 12.68 3.63 -17.79
CA PHE A 218 12.59 2.60 -18.80
C PHE A 218 11.23 1.94 -18.73
N ARG A 219 10.40 2.22 -19.72
CA ARG A 219 9.14 1.49 -19.93
C ARG A 219 9.41 0.46 -21.00
N GLU A 220 9.46 -0.80 -20.63
CA GLU A 220 9.72 -1.93 -21.52
C GLU A 220 8.65 -2.06 -22.63
N ALA A 221 7.48 -1.52 -22.39
CA ALA A 221 6.44 -1.32 -23.39
C ALA A 221 5.72 0.02 -23.16
N LYS A 222 5.21 0.65 -24.23
CA LYS A 222 4.33 1.84 -24.16
C LYS A 222 3.05 1.64 -23.33
N GLN A 223 2.82 0.44 -22.78
CA GLN A 223 1.64 -0.01 -22.06
C GLN A 223 1.95 -0.67 -20.71
N ALA A 224 3.06 -0.33 -20.05
CA ALA A 224 3.27 -0.80 -18.68
C ALA A 224 2.12 -0.30 -17.80
N VAL A 225 1.30 -1.23 -17.32
CA VAL A 225 0.11 -0.94 -16.50
C VAL A 225 0.47 -1.15 -15.04
N ASP A 226 0.21 -0.11 -14.24
CA ASP A 226 0.27 -0.23 -12.79
C ASP A 226 -1.03 -0.89 -12.29
N LEU A 227 -0.99 -2.21 -12.14
CA LEU A 227 -2.15 -2.98 -11.66
C LEU A 227 -2.56 -2.60 -10.24
N ALA A 228 -1.66 -2.05 -9.44
CA ALA A 228 -1.96 -1.63 -8.08
C ALA A 228 -2.94 -0.44 -8.03
N GLN A 229 -3.00 0.35 -9.10
CA GLN A 229 -3.91 1.48 -9.25
C GLN A 229 -5.27 1.11 -9.85
N ALA A 230 -5.39 -0.08 -10.44
CA ALA A 230 -6.59 -0.47 -11.16
C ALA A 230 -7.74 -0.81 -10.20
N PRO A 231 -8.91 -0.16 -10.31
CA PRO A 231 -10.06 -0.46 -9.45
C PRO A 231 -10.71 -1.81 -9.75
N ILE A 232 -10.55 -2.31 -10.97
CA ILE A 232 -11.08 -3.60 -11.43
C ILE A 232 -9.96 -4.34 -12.16
N LEU A 233 -9.77 -5.60 -11.81
CA LEU A 233 -8.83 -6.49 -12.47
C LEU A 233 -9.54 -7.73 -13.01
N VAL A 234 -9.33 -8.01 -14.29
CA VAL A 234 -9.69 -9.28 -14.92
C VAL A 234 -8.41 -10.08 -15.08
N ALA A 235 -8.25 -11.12 -14.28
CA ALA A 235 -7.03 -11.92 -14.25
C ALA A 235 -7.23 -13.28 -14.93
N ILE A 236 -6.31 -13.63 -15.84
CA ILE A 236 -6.34 -14.87 -16.57
C ILE A 236 -5.30 -15.89 -16.07
N GLY A 237 -5.70 -17.13 -16.04
CA GLY A 237 -4.82 -18.26 -15.75
C GLY A 237 -4.68 -19.22 -16.94
N ARG A 238 -4.02 -20.35 -16.73
CA ARG A 238 -3.83 -21.40 -17.76
C ARG A 238 -5.13 -21.91 -18.39
N GLY A 239 -6.28 -21.67 -17.74
CA GLY A 239 -7.60 -21.97 -18.30
C GLY A 239 -7.89 -21.24 -19.62
N ILE A 240 -7.16 -20.14 -19.94
CA ILE A 240 -7.27 -19.43 -21.23
C ILE A 240 -6.75 -20.26 -22.42
N LYS A 241 -5.94 -21.28 -22.15
CA LYS A 241 -5.41 -22.31 -23.04
C LYS A 241 -4.41 -21.83 -24.11
N ALA A 242 -4.60 -20.66 -24.72
CA ALA A 242 -3.77 -20.17 -25.81
C ALA A 242 -3.77 -18.62 -25.85
N PRO A 243 -2.69 -17.97 -26.36
CA PRO A 243 -2.61 -16.53 -26.43
C PRO A 243 -3.67 -15.89 -27.34
N GLU A 244 -4.15 -16.62 -28.36
CA GLU A 244 -5.20 -16.16 -29.27
C GLU A 244 -6.55 -15.91 -28.57
N ASN A 245 -6.73 -16.46 -27.37
CA ASN A 245 -7.93 -16.29 -26.57
C ASN A 245 -7.85 -15.07 -25.62
N ILE A 246 -6.68 -14.46 -25.45
CA ILE A 246 -6.48 -13.32 -24.55
C ILE A 246 -7.35 -12.12 -24.93
N PRO A 247 -7.52 -11.76 -26.22
CA PRO A 247 -8.36 -10.63 -26.62
C PRO A 247 -9.80 -10.68 -26.09
N MET A 248 -10.33 -11.88 -25.85
CA MET A 248 -11.66 -12.05 -25.25
C MET A 248 -11.71 -11.53 -23.82
N ALA A 249 -10.69 -11.83 -23.02
CA ALA A 249 -10.57 -11.33 -21.64
C ALA A 249 -10.23 -9.84 -21.60
N GLU A 250 -9.41 -9.34 -22.53
CA GLU A 250 -9.14 -7.90 -22.66
C GLU A 250 -10.39 -7.09 -22.97
N LYS A 251 -11.24 -7.60 -23.87
CA LYS A 251 -12.52 -6.97 -24.19
C LYS A 251 -13.40 -6.84 -22.94
N LEU A 252 -13.49 -7.93 -22.17
CA LEU A 252 -14.27 -7.94 -20.93
C LEU A 252 -13.68 -6.95 -19.89
N ALA A 253 -12.35 -6.90 -19.74
CA ALA A 253 -11.69 -5.96 -18.85
C ALA A 253 -12.01 -4.50 -19.22
N LYS A 254 -11.92 -4.15 -20.51
CA LYS A 254 -12.25 -2.82 -21.02
C LYS A 254 -13.71 -2.43 -20.80
N LEU A 255 -14.64 -3.35 -21.01
CA LEU A 255 -16.08 -3.12 -20.77
C LEU A 255 -16.39 -2.87 -19.29
N LEU A 256 -15.65 -3.51 -18.40
CA LEU A 256 -15.75 -3.29 -16.97
C LEU A 256 -15.04 -2.02 -16.50
N GLY A 257 -14.28 -1.34 -17.36
CA GLY A 257 -13.44 -0.20 -16.98
C GLY A 257 -12.24 -0.61 -16.13
N GLY A 258 -11.75 -1.82 -16.32
CA GLY A 258 -10.64 -2.42 -15.58
C GLY A 258 -9.45 -2.79 -16.47
N GLU A 259 -8.44 -3.38 -15.86
CA GLU A 259 -7.20 -3.83 -16.49
C GLU A 259 -7.11 -5.36 -16.55
N LEU A 260 -6.40 -5.86 -17.58
CA LEU A 260 -6.07 -7.28 -17.69
C LEU A 260 -4.84 -7.58 -16.82
N ALA A 261 -4.96 -8.62 -16.01
CA ALA A 261 -3.88 -9.19 -15.21
C ALA A 261 -3.69 -10.68 -15.54
N ALA A 262 -2.59 -11.26 -15.05
CA ALA A 262 -2.28 -12.65 -15.31
C ALA A 262 -1.70 -13.37 -14.09
N SER A 263 -1.88 -14.67 -14.07
CA SER A 263 -1.12 -15.56 -13.20
C SER A 263 0.26 -15.82 -13.80
N ARG A 264 1.24 -16.16 -12.95
CA ARG A 264 2.63 -16.40 -13.35
C ARG A 264 2.81 -17.30 -14.57
N PRO A 265 2.10 -18.44 -14.72
CA PRO A 265 2.27 -19.30 -15.90
C PRO A 265 2.02 -18.59 -17.24
N ILE A 266 1.14 -17.61 -17.28
CA ILE A 266 0.84 -16.85 -18.51
C ILE A 266 2.01 -15.94 -18.89
N CYS A 267 2.66 -15.34 -17.89
CA CYS A 267 3.83 -14.49 -18.09
C CYS A 267 5.09 -15.33 -18.38
N ASP A 268 5.27 -16.47 -17.70
CA ASP A 268 6.38 -17.39 -17.96
C ASP A 268 6.36 -17.95 -19.40
N GLU A 269 5.16 -18.17 -19.98
CA GLU A 269 4.97 -18.54 -21.39
C GLU A 269 5.16 -17.37 -22.37
N GLY A 270 5.38 -16.16 -21.86
CA GLY A 270 5.54 -14.95 -22.68
C GLY A 270 4.26 -14.46 -23.35
N TRP A 271 3.08 -14.93 -22.92
CA TRP A 271 1.80 -14.51 -23.49
C TRP A 271 1.38 -13.11 -23.05
N LEU A 272 1.76 -12.73 -21.83
CA LEU A 272 1.64 -11.37 -21.30
C LEU A 272 2.96 -10.95 -20.64
N PRO A 273 3.27 -9.65 -20.63
CA PRO A 273 4.50 -9.17 -19.99
C PRO A 273 4.43 -9.31 -18.46
N MET A 274 5.60 -9.35 -17.82
CA MET A 274 5.74 -9.59 -16.37
C MET A 274 5.10 -8.49 -15.50
N ASP A 275 4.90 -7.30 -16.02
CA ASP A 275 4.20 -6.20 -15.35
C ASP A 275 2.68 -6.46 -15.20
N ARG A 276 2.15 -7.46 -15.88
CA ARG A 276 0.78 -7.95 -15.74
C ARG A 276 0.63 -9.09 -14.72
N GLN A 277 1.73 -9.56 -14.14
CA GLN A 277 1.72 -10.68 -13.21
C GLN A 277 1.23 -10.27 -11.83
N VAL A 278 0.24 -11.00 -11.31
CA VAL A 278 -0.23 -10.92 -9.92
C VAL A 278 0.23 -12.14 -9.14
N GLY A 279 0.76 -11.92 -7.94
CA GLY A 279 1.24 -12.98 -7.05
C GLY A 279 2.44 -12.58 -6.23
N SER A 280 2.98 -13.50 -5.43
CA SER A 280 4.12 -13.27 -4.54
C SER A 280 5.41 -12.88 -5.26
N SER A 281 5.58 -13.25 -6.53
CA SER A 281 6.70 -12.88 -7.40
C SER A 281 6.32 -11.83 -8.45
N GLY A 282 5.13 -11.28 -8.39
CA GLY A 282 4.61 -10.21 -9.23
C GLY A 282 4.06 -9.05 -8.42
N GLN A 283 3.04 -8.39 -8.93
CA GLN A 283 2.39 -7.29 -8.23
C GLN A 283 1.44 -7.81 -7.15
N THR A 284 1.39 -7.11 -6.02
CA THR A 284 0.33 -7.24 -5.01
C THR A 284 -0.70 -6.17 -5.26
N VAL A 285 -1.96 -6.57 -5.37
CA VAL A 285 -3.08 -5.72 -5.80
C VAL A 285 -4.25 -5.78 -4.82
N ALA A 286 -5.01 -4.69 -4.72
CA ALA A 286 -6.18 -4.58 -3.86
C ALA A 286 -7.35 -3.89 -4.60
N PRO A 287 -7.84 -4.45 -5.73
CA PRO A 287 -8.91 -3.84 -6.51
C PRO A 287 -10.25 -3.94 -5.79
N LYS A 288 -11.22 -3.13 -6.24
CA LYS A 288 -12.62 -3.27 -5.80
C LYS A 288 -13.25 -4.59 -6.28
N LEU A 289 -12.85 -5.03 -7.47
CA LEU A 289 -13.25 -6.32 -8.06
C LEU A 289 -12.05 -7.02 -8.68
N TYR A 290 -11.84 -8.26 -8.28
CA TYR A 290 -10.90 -9.19 -8.89
C TYR A 290 -11.66 -10.33 -9.56
N LEU A 291 -11.69 -10.37 -10.89
CA LEU A 291 -12.35 -11.43 -11.67
C LEU A 291 -11.30 -12.44 -12.14
N ALA A 292 -11.28 -13.61 -11.52
CA ALA A 292 -10.34 -14.70 -11.81
C ALA A 292 -10.89 -15.66 -12.85
N LEU A 293 -10.29 -15.71 -14.03
CA LEU A 293 -10.71 -16.51 -15.17
C LEU A 293 -9.75 -17.67 -15.42
N GLY A 294 -10.17 -18.90 -15.12
CA GLY A 294 -9.37 -20.10 -15.31
C GLY A 294 -8.08 -20.13 -14.48
N ILE A 295 -8.10 -19.50 -13.32
CA ILE A 295 -7.01 -19.48 -12.33
C ILE A 295 -7.25 -20.60 -11.31
N SER A 296 -6.21 -21.38 -11.00
CA SER A 296 -6.31 -22.48 -10.05
C SER A 296 -6.40 -22.03 -8.59
N GLY A 297 -5.82 -20.88 -8.23
CA GLY A 297 -5.79 -20.43 -6.84
C GLY A 297 -4.57 -20.95 -6.06
N ALA A 298 -3.44 -21.18 -6.73
CA ALA A 298 -2.19 -21.47 -6.03
C ALA A 298 -1.87 -20.37 -5.02
N ILE A 299 -1.33 -20.73 -3.85
CA ILE A 299 -1.05 -19.83 -2.72
C ILE A 299 -0.25 -18.60 -3.17
N GLN A 300 0.72 -18.80 -4.07
CA GLN A 300 1.57 -17.72 -4.59
C GLN A 300 0.77 -16.66 -5.35
N HIS A 301 -0.31 -17.06 -6.04
CA HIS A 301 -1.20 -16.13 -6.73
C HIS A 301 -2.15 -15.45 -5.74
N VAL A 302 -2.75 -16.23 -4.84
CA VAL A 302 -3.71 -15.74 -3.84
C VAL A 302 -3.08 -14.65 -2.95
N VAL A 303 -1.83 -14.81 -2.53
CA VAL A 303 -1.11 -13.80 -1.75
C VAL A 303 -1.07 -12.44 -2.45
N GLY A 304 -0.94 -12.41 -3.78
CA GLY A 304 -0.89 -11.16 -4.54
C GLY A 304 -2.25 -10.48 -4.74
N MET A 305 -3.38 -11.19 -4.55
CA MET A 305 -4.72 -10.64 -4.81
C MET A 305 -5.63 -10.65 -3.56
N LYS A 306 -5.15 -11.14 -2.44
CA LYS A 306 -5.92 -11.30 -1.20
C LYS A 306 -6.49 -9.98 -0.66
N GLY A 307 -5.91 -8.84 -1.03
CA GLY A 307 -6.40 -7.50 -0.71
C GLY A 307 -7.62 -7.05 -1.53
N ALA A 308 -8.06 -7.83 -2.53
CA ALA A 308 -9.23 -7.50 -3.32
C ALA A 308 -10.50 -7.43 -2.45
N ARG A 309 -11.35 -6.41 -2.70
CA ARG A 309 -12.59 -6.23 -1.93
C ARG A 309 -13.65 -7.28 -2.26
N THR A 310 -13.73 -7.64 -3.54
CA THR A 310 -14.64 -8.67 -4.05
C THR A 310 -13.87 -9.54 -5.02
N VAL A 311 -13.92 -10.83 -4.81
CA VAL A 311 -13.32 -11.84 -5.68
C VAL A 311 -14.42 -12.64 -6.34
N ALA A 312 -14.47 -12.60 -7.67
CA ALA A 312 -15.31 -13.48 -8.48
C ALA A 312 -14.42 -14.45 -9.25
N ALA A 313 -14.71 -15.72 -9.23
CA ALA A 313 -13.92 -16.75 -9.89
C ALA A 313 -14.74 -17.62 -10.83
N ILE A 314 -14.19 -17.88 -12.00
CA ILE A 314 -14.75 -18.84 -12.98
C ILE A 314 -13.70 -19.91 -13.24
N ASN A 315 -14.03 -21.15 -12.95
CA ASN A 315 -13.16 -22.30 -13.22
C ASN A 315 -14.00 -23.54 -13.57
N LYS A 316 -13.47 -24.39 -14.44
CA LYS A 316 -14.11 -25.68 -14.78
C LYS A 316 -14.02 -26.72 -13.65
N ASP A 317 -12.93 -26.66 -12.88
CA ASP A 317 -12.70 -27.55 -11.75
C ASP A 317 -13.45 -27.04 -10.52
N PRO A 318 -14.50 -27.75 -10.05
CA PRO A 318 -15.24 -27.33 -8.87
C PRO A 318 -14.38 -27.35 -7.57
N ASN A 319 -13.26 -28.07 -7.59
CA ASN A 319 -12.34 -28.17 -6.45
C ASN A 319 -11.15 -27.21 -6.58
N ALA A 320 -11.17 -26.28 -7.52
CA ALA A 320 -10.09 -25.32 -7.66
C ALA A 320 -9.94 -24.46 -6.40
N PRO A 321 -8.74 -24.38 -5.78
CA PRO A 321 -8.53 -23.62 -4.54
C PRO A 321 -8.91 -22.14 -4.63
N ILE A 322 -9.05 -21.58 -5.83
CA ILE A 322 -9.52 -20.19 -6.00
C ILE A 322 -10.92 -19.98 -5.40
N PHE A 323 -11.75 -21.00 -5.37
CA PHE A 323 -13.09 -20.90 -4.81
C PHE A 323 -13.10 -20.76 -3.27
N GLU A 324 -12.02 -21.14 -2.58
CA GLU A 324 -11.89 -20.97 -1.13
C GLU A 324 -11.76 -19.49 -0.74
N VAL A 325 -11.30 -18.64 -1.68
CA VAL A 325 -11.09 -17.20 -1.46
C VAL A 325 -12.04 -16.33 -2.27
N ALA A 326 -12.91 -16.93 -3.09
CA ALA A 326 -13.86 -16.21 -3.91
C ALA A 326 -15.16 -15.93 -3.14
N ASP A 327 -15.64 -14.68 -3.22
CA ASP A 327 -16.99 -14.30 -2.75
C ASP A 327 -18.08 -14.84 -3.69
N TYR A 328 -17.74 -14.94 -4.98
CA TYR A 328 -18.63 -15.50 -6.02
C TYR A 328 -17.87 -16.51 -6.87
N GLY A 329 -18.36 -17.74 -6.91
CA GLY A 329 -17.77 -18.81 -7.72
C GLY A 329 -18.74 -19.32 -8.77
N ILE A 330 -18.27 -19.44 -10.01
CA ILE A 330 -19.01 -20.08 -11.10
C ILE A 330 -18.20 -21.26 -11.62
N VAL A 331 -18.75 -22.47 -11.46
CA VAL A 331 -18.17 -23.66 -12.06
C VAL A 331 -18.64 -23.76 -13.51
N GLY A 332 -17.73 -23.52 -14.46
CA GLY A 332 -18.09 -23.50 -15.89
C GLY A 332 -16.93 -23.19 -16.81
N ASP A 333 -17.22 -23.22 -18.11
CA ASP A 333 -16.25 -22.90 -19.14
C ASP A 333 -16.13 -21.39 -19.36
N ILE A 334 -14.92 -20.86 -19.23
CA ILE A 334 -14.65 -19.43 -19.49
C ILE A 334 -14.97 -19.06 -20.96
N PHE A 335 -14.87 -20.01 -21.89
CA PHE A 335 -15.18 -19.77 -23.31
C PHE A 335 -16.67 -19.63 -23.61
N GLU A 336 -17.54 -20.09 -22.73
CA GLU A 336 -18.98 -19.88 -22.79
C GLU A 336 -19.39 -18.64 -21.96
N LEU A 337 -18.80 -18.49 -20.79
CA LEU A 337 -19.21 -17.46 -19.82
C LEU A 337 -18.69 -16.06 -20.15
N ILE A 338 -17.44 -15.92 -20.66
CA ILE A 338 -16.91 -14.60 -21.02
C ILE A 338 -17.72 -13.94 -22.15
N PRO A 339 -18.05 -14.64 -23.26
CA PRO A 339 -18.91 -14.06 -24.30
C PRO A 339 -20.29 -13.66 -23.76
N ALA A 340 -20.92 -14.50 -22.94
CA ALA A 340 -22.22 -14.21 -22.34
C ALA A 340 -22.19 -12.98 -21.41
N LEU A 341 -21.14 -12.84 -20.58
CA LEU A 341 -20.93 -11.68 -19.74
C LEU A 341 -20.69 -10.41 -20.56
N THR A 342 -19.87 -10.53 -21.61
CA THR A 342 -19.57 -9.44 -22.55
C THR A 342 -20.85 -8.92 -23.20
N GLU A 343 -21.67 -9.82 -23.76
CA GLU A 343 -22.95 -9.48 -24.38
C GLU A 343 -23.93 -8.82 -23.39
N ALA A 344 -23.97 -9.32 -22.15
CA ALA A 344 -24.84 -8.76 -21.12
C ALA A 344 -24.40 -7.33 -20.70
N LEU A 345 -23.10 -7.04 -20.72
CA LEU A 345 -22.56 -5.72 -20.41
C LEU A 345 -22.74 -4.72 -21.57
N GLU A 346 -22.67 -5.19 -22.82
CA GLU A 346 -22.89 -4.34 -24.02
C GLU A 346 -24.36 -3.91 -24.18
N LYS A 347 -25.30 -4.64 -23.56
CA LYS A 347 -26.73 -4.31 -23.59
C LYS A 347 -27.18 -3.30 -22.53
N LYS A 348 -26.28 -2.92 -21.62
CA LYS A 348 -26.52 -1.92 -20.58
C LYS A 348 -26.05 -0.53 -21.03
#